data_08abfdaf9048b7aa32b67fafaef608f1
#
_entry.id   08abfdaf9048b7aa32b67fafaef608f1
#
_cell.length_a   1.000
_cell.length_b   1.000
_cell.length_c   1.000
_cell.angle_alpha   90.00
_cell.angle_beta   90.00
_cell.angle_gamma   90.00
#
_symmetry.space_group_name_H-M   'P 1'
#
loop_
_entity.id
_entity.type
_entity.pdbx_description
1 polymer ?
#
loop_
_entity_poly.entity_id
_entity_poly.type
_entity_poly.pdbx_seq_one_letter_code
_entity_poly.pdbx_strand_id
1 'polypeptide(L)'
;MSSYNVGILGATGAVGQQMLECLQERDFPVADLRLFASARSAGKTVEFKGEKVVIEEATPQCFKGCDIVLGAAGDDIAKELLPHAVEAGATVIDNSHAFRMDGDVPLVVPEINGDDVKWNKGIIANPNCATIIGLVPTWPLHQVAGVQRMIVSTYQAASGAGVPGMRELEAQIAAMGKGEPMPEPSAFAAQLASNLIPQIGGFKYEGFTSEEMKLQNEGRKIMHLPELRVNCTCVRVPVLRSHSESITLEFERDITLEQAREVLASAPGVKLVDDRDAADAHDRFPMPIDTSDQDLIWVGRMRRDISNSNVSRGITFWCCGDQIRKGAATNAVQIAQLLVK
;
A
#
# COMPACT_ATOMS: atom_id res chain seq x y z
N MET A 1 0.32 -21.56 -21.13
CA MET A 1 0.93 -20.82 -20.02
C MET A 1 0.93 -21.74 -18.82
N SER A 2 2.01 -21.75 -18.03
CA SER A 2 2.03 -22.50 -16.77
C SER A 2 0.99 -21.91 -15.82
N SER A 3 0.26 -22.75 -15.10
CA SER A 3 -0.69 -22.32 -14.06
C SER A 3 -0.16 -22.73 -12.68
N TYR A 4 -0.54 -22.02 -11.65
CA TYR A 4 0.07 -22.09 -10.31
C TYR A 4 -0.98 -22.37 -9.24
N ASN A 5 -0.60 -23.15 -8.23
CA ASN A 5 -1.39 -23.33 -7.01
C ASN A 5 -1.14 -22.15 -6.08
N VAL A 6 -2.16 -21.33 -5.87
CA VAL A 6 -2.06 -20.11 -5.10
C VAL A 6 -2.73 -20.25 -3.74
N GLY A 7 -2.03 -19.93 -2.67
CA GLY A 7 -2.59 -19.83 -1.32
C GLY A 7 -2.77 -18.37 -0.90
N ILE A 8 -3.83 -18.04 -0.15
CA ILE A 8 -4.01 -16.75 0.50
C ILE A 8 -4.15 -16.94 2.00
N LEU A 9 -3.16 -16.49 2.77
CA LEU A 9 -3.22 -16.46 4.24
C LEU A 9 -3.89 -15.15 4.68
N GLY A 10 -4.93 -15.24 5.51
CA GLY A 10 -5.73 -14.08 5.91
C GLY A 10 -6.84 -13.73 4.91
N ALA A 11 -7.34 -14.71 4.18
CA ALA A 11 -8.30 -14.57 3.08
C ALA A 11 -9.62 -13.85 3.46
N THR A 12 -9.99 -13.78 4.73
CA THR A 12 -11.21 -13.09 5.20
C THR A 12 -11.01 -11.61 5.56
N GLY A 13 -9.77 -11.12 5.56
CA GLY A 13 -9.45 -9.73 5.79
C GLY A 13 -9.68 -8.86 4.55
N ALA A 14 -9.73 -7.53 4.73
CA ALA A 14 -9.93 -6.59 3.62
C ALA A 14 -8.89 -6.78 2.49
N VAL A 15 -7.61 -6.92 2.84
CA VAL A 15 -6.53 -7.14 1.87
C VAL A 15 -6.63 -8.52 1.22
N GLY A 16 -6.94 -9.58 1.99
CA GLY A 16 -7.10 -10.93 1.44
C GLY A 16 -8.26 -11.04 0.44
N GLN A 17 -9.39 -10.38 0.72
CA GLN A 17 -10.51 -10.29 -0.22
C GLN A 17 -10.12 -9.52 -1.48
N GLN A 18 -9.43 -8.40 -1.32
CA GLN A 18 -8.95 -7.62 -2.48
C GLN A 18 -7.90 -8.37 -3.31
N MET A 19 -7.07 -9.24 -2.69
CA MET A 19 -6.16 -10.12 -3.44
C MET A 19 -6.91 -11.09 -4.35
N LEU A 20 -8.04 -11.65 -3.88
CA LEU A 20 -8.90 -12.48 -4.72
C LEU A 20 -9.41 -11.74 -5.94
N GLU A 21 -9.92 -10.53 -5.74
CA GLU A 21 -10.40 -9.67 -6.82
C GLU A 21 -9.27 -9.33 -7.80
N CYS A 22 -8.11 -8.91 -7.29
CA CYS A 22 -6.94 -8.58 -8.13
C CYS A 22 -6.43 -9.79 -8.93
N LEU A 23 -6.40 -11.00 -8.36
CA LEU A 23 -6.02 -12.21 -9.09
C LEU A 23 -6.99 -12.49 -10.26
N GLN A 24 -8.29 -12.24 -10.05
CA GLN A 24 -9.32 -12.44 -11.05
C GLN A 24 -9.27 -11.38 -12.15
N GLU A 25 -9.23 -10.07 -11.77
CA GLU A 25 -9.20 -8.95 -12.69
C GLU A 25 -7.95 -8.92 -13.57
N ARG A 26 -6.83 -9.43 -13.06
CA ARG A 26 -5.53 -9.45 -13.74
C ARG A 26 -5.29 -10.79 -14.47
N ASP A 27 -6.30 -11.64 -14.58
CA ASP A 27 -6.21 -12.96 -15.22
C ASP A 27 -4.98 -13.78 -14.76
N PHE A 28 -4.66 -13.69 -13.46
CA PHE A 28 -3.52 -14.43 -12.93
C PHE A 28 -3.72 -15.94 -13.18
N PRO A 29 -2.69 -16.66 -13.64
CA PRO A 29 -2.80 -18.07 -14.05
C PRO A 29 -2.90 -19.02 -12.84
N VAL A 30 -4.05 -19.03 -12.17
CA VAL A 30 -4.36 -19.88 -11.03
C VAL A 30 -4.82 -21.26 -11.54
N ALA A 31 -4.11 -22.33 -11.12
CA ALA A 31 -4.51 -23.72 -11.33
C ALA A 31 -5.45 -24.19 -10.22
N ASP A 32 -5.06 -23.94 -8.97
CA ASP A 32 -5.83 -24.21 -7.77
C ASP A 32 -5.71 -23.05 -6.79
N LEU A 33 -6.80 -22.70 -6.12
CA LEU A 33 -6.85 -21.63 -5.14
C LEU A 33 -7.19 -22.18 -3.77
N ARG A 34 -6.32 -21.90 -2.79
CA ARG A 34 -6.53 -22.31 -1.42
C ARG A 34 -6.58 -21.10 -0.50
N LEU A 35 -7.57 -21.04 0.39
CA LEU A 35 -7.84 -19.91 1.27
C LEU A 35 -7.64 -20.30 2.71
N PHE A 36 -6.75 -19.59 3.41
CA PHE A 36 -6.40 -19.88 4.80
C PHE A 36 -6.83 -18.74 5.72
N ALA A 37 -7.49 -19.07 6.81
CA ALA A 37 -7.89 -18.12 7.85
C ALA A 37 -7.93 -18.81 9.23
N SER A 38 -8.33 -18.08 10.28
CA SER A 38 -8.48 -18.63 11.62
C SER A 38 -9.55 -19.73 11.66
N ALA A 39 -9.47 -20.64 12.63
CA ALA A 39 -10.45 -21.70 12.90
C ALA A 39 -11.91 -21.20 12.90
N ARG A 40 -12.17 -19.96 13.39
CA ARG A 40 -13.50 -19.33 13.38
C ARG A 40 -14.07 -19.12 11.96
N SER A 41 -13.21 -19.02 10.97
CA SER A 41 -13.61 -18.78 9.57
C SER A 41 -13.54 -20.04 8.71
N ALA A 42 -12.88 -21.09 9.17
CA ALA A 42 -12.79 -22.37 8.47
C ALA A 42 -14.19 -22.95 8.20
N GLY A 43 -14.34 -23.57 7.02
CA GLY A 43 -15.60 -24.11 6.52
C GLY A 43 -16.54 -23.10 5.85
N LYS A 44 -16.29 -21.79 5.96
CA LYS A 44 -16.99 -20.77 5.15
C LYS A 44 -16.49 -20.83 3.70
N THR A 45 -17.28 -20.30 2.79
CA THR A 45 -16.94 -20.26 1.36
C THR A 45 -16.81 -18.84 0.86
N VAL A 46 -15.91 -18.64 -0.11
CA VAL A 46 -15.75 -17.42 -0.89
C VAL A 46 -15.91 -17.79 -2.36
N GLU A 47 -16.50 -16.93 -3.17
CA GLU A 47 -16.62 -17.12 -4.61
C GLU A 47 -15.35 -16.63 -5.32
N PHE A 48 -14.82 -17.45 -6.23
CA PHE A 48 -13.71 -17.09 -7.11
C PHE A 48 -13.97 -17.64 -8.51
N LYS A 49 -14.01 -16.79 -9.53
CA LYS A 49 -14.31 -17.13 -10.94
C LYS A 49 -15.59 -17.98 -11.11
N GLY A 50 -16.62 -17.70 -10.28
CA GLY A 50 -17.90 -18.42 -10.31
C GLY A 50 -17.93 -19.74 -9.52
N GLU A 51 -16.82 -20.15 -8.93
CA GLU A 51 -16.72 -21.35 -8.11
C GLU A 51 -16.63 -21.02 -6.61
N LYS A 52 -17.17 -21.90 -5.77
CA LYS A 52 -17.09 -21.75 -4.31
C LYS A 52 -15.80 -22.40 -3.79
N VAL A 53 -14.91 -21.60 -3.23
CA VAL A 53 -13.69 -22.05 -2.57
C VAL A 53 -13.92 -22.08 -1.06
N VAL A 54 -13.65 -23.22 -0.44
CA VAL A 54 -13.78 -23.39 1.02
C VAL A 54 -12.56 -22.80 1.73
N ILE A 55 -12.81 -22.06 2.80
CA ILE A 55 -11.74 -21.55 3.67
C ILE A 55 -11.26 -22.67 4.57
N GLU A 56 -9.95 -22.93 4.56
CA GLU A 56 -9.28 -23.87 5.41
C GLU A 56 -8.73 -23.16 6.68
N GLU A 57 -8.55 -23.91 7.76
CA GLU A 57 -7.83 -23.40 8.93
C GLU A 57 -6.35 -23.23 8.59
N ALA A 58 -5.82 -22.04 8.94
CA ALA A 58 -4.39 -21.74 8.80
C ALA A 58 -3.59 -22.51 9.84
N THR A 59 -2.78 -23.46 9.37
CA THR A 59 -1.87 -24.28 10.17
C THR A 59 -0.51 -24.38 9.49
N PRO A 60 0.57 -24.76 10.15
CA PRO A 60 1.88 -24.97 9.50
C PRO A 60 1.84 -25.90 8.29
N GLN A 61 0.92 -26.85 8.25
CA GLN A 61 0.84 -27.87 7.20
C GLN A 61 -0.06 -27.48 6.03
N CYS A 62 -0.85 -26.42 6.15
CA CYS A 62 -1.84 -26.05 5.13
C CYS A 62 -1.23 -25.63 3.78
N PHE A 63 0.03 -25.21 3.75
CA PHE A 63 0.69 -24.68 2.55
C PHE A 63 1.20 -25.74 1.58
N LYS A 64 1.12 -27.02 1.94
CA LYS A 64 1.62 -28.12 1.08
C LYS A 64 0.94 -28.10 -0.29
N GLY A 65 1.76 -28.03 -1.34
CA GLY A 65 1.32 -28.01 -2.73
C GLY A 65 1.01 -26.61 -3.27
N CYS A 66 1.15 -25.54 -2.48
CA CYS A 66 1.12 -24.17 -2.99
C CYS A 66 2.45 -23.85 -3.68
N ASP A 67 2.38 -23.18 -4.83
CA ASP A 67 3.55 -22.62 -5.53
C ASP A 67 3.83 -21.19 -5.07
N ILE A 68 2.74 -20.45 -4.83
CA ILE A 68 2.77 -19.04 -4.40
C ILE A 68 1.82 -18.86 -3.22
N VAL A 69 2.26 -18.15 -2.18
CA VAL A 69 1.41 -17.79 -1.03
C VAL A 69 1.39 -16.28 -0.86
N LEU A 70 0.20 -15.69 -0.91
CA LEU A 70 -0.05 -14.28 -0.62
C LEU A 70 -0.40 -14.14 0.87
N GLY A 71 0.45 -13.45 1.63
CA GLY A 71 0.27 -13.21 3.06
C GLY A 71 -0.50 -11.90 3.31
N ALA A 72 -1.69 -11.99 3.90
CA ALA A 72 -2.53 -10.85 4.31
C ALA A 72 -2.90 -10.92 5.81
N ALA A 73 -2.09 -11.60 6.60
CA ALA A 73 -2.24 -11.73 8.06
C ALA A 73 -1.39 -10.69 8.81
N GLY A 74 -1.64 -10.56 10.12
CA GLY A 74 -0.80 -9.70 10.98
C GLY A 74 0.58 -10.29 11.25
N ASP A 75 1.48 -9.44 11.75
CA ASP A 75 2.91 -9.74 11.92
C ASP A 75 3.20 -11.05 12.68
N ASP A 76 2.49 -11.29 13.78
CA ASP A 76 2.70 -12.49 14.60
C ASP A 76 2.34 -13.77 13.84
N ILE A 77 1.20 -13.76 13.15
CA ILE A 77 0.74 -14.89 12.33
C ILE A 77 1.69 -15.10 11.13
N ALA A 78 2.16 -14.00 10.51
CA ALA A 78 3.10 -14.05 9.41
C ALA A 78 4.42 -14.69 9.85
N LYS A 79 4.98 -14.26 10.98
CA LYS A 79 6.22 -14.85 11.53
C LYS A 79 6.07 -16.32 11.91
N GLU A 80 4.91 -16.70 12.43
CA GLU A 80 4.63 -18.07 12.83
C GLU A 80 4.44 -19.00 11.62
N LEU A 81 3.65 -18.58 10.62
CA LEU A 81 3.18 -19.49 9.59
C LEU A 81 3.92 -19.41 8.25
N LEU A 82 4.35 -18.21 7.81
CA LEU A 82 4.92 -18.06 6.47
C LEU A 82 6.26 -18.79 6.26
N PRO A 83 7.14 -18.97 7.25
CA PRO A 83 8.30 -19.83 7.08
C PRO A 83 7.94 -21.28 6.70
N HIS A 84 6.83 -21.82 7.19
CA HIS A 84 6.35 -23.15 6.83
C HIS A 84 5.85 -23.24 5.38
N ALA A 85 5.36 -22.14 4.81
CA ALA A 85 5.05 -22.07 3.38
C ALA A 85 6.31 -22.17 2.54
N VAL A 86 7.41 -21.52 2.95
CA VAL A 86 8.72 -21.63 2.29
C VAL A 86 9.27 -23.05 2.42
N GLU A 87 9.21 -23.67 3.60
CA GLU A 87 9.61 -25.05 3.83
C GLU A 87 8.81 -26.04 2.95
N ALA A 88 7.53 -25.72 2.67
CA ALA A 88 6.69 -26.50 1.77
C ALA A 88 6.99 -26.29 0.27
N GLY A 89 7.91 -25.36 -0.06
CA GLY A 89 8.38 -25.08 -1.43
C GLY A 89 7.68 -23.89 -2.10
N ALA A 90 6.81 -23.16 -1.41
CA ALA A 90 6.14 -21.98 -1.95
C ALA A 90 7.04 -20.74 -1.92
N THR A 91 6.84 -19.83 -2.88
CA THR A 91 7.32 -18.45 -2.77
C THR A 91 6.23 -17.62 -2.11
N VAL A 92 6.59 -16.92 -1.04
CA VAL A 92 5.67 -16.10 -0.23
C VAL A 92 5.81 -14.63 -0.63
N ILE A 93 4.67 -13.94 -0.77
CA ILE A 93 4.60 -12.47 -0.88
C ILE A 93 3.83 -11.97 0.34
N ASP A 94 4.52 -11.33 1.28
CA ASP A 94 3.97 -10.97 2.59
C ASP A 94 3.65 -9.48 2.71
N ASN A 95 2.41 -9.14 3.05
CA ASN A 95 1.97 -7.75 3.28
C ASN A 95 2.19 -7.27 4.72
N SER A 96 2.57 -8.14 5.64
CA SER A 96 2.83 -7.75 7.01
C SER A 96 4.10 -6.90 7.13
N HIS A 97 4.36 -6.36 8.31
CA HIS A 97 5.62 -5.67 8.60
C HIS A 97 6.75 -6.64 9.00
N ALA A 98 6.43 -7.92 9.17
CA ALA A 98 7.26 -8.92 9.82
C ALA A 98 8.67 -9.04 9.23
N PHE A 99 8.80 -9.00 7.90
CA PHE A 99 10.04 -9.31 7.18
C PHE A 99 10.60 -8.14 6.37
N ARG A 100 9.91 -6.97 6.33
CA ARG A 100 10.25 -5.87 5.41
C ARG A 100 11.68 -5.36 5.54
N MET A 101 12.20 -5.32 6.75
CA MET A 101 13.55 -4.77 7.00
C MET A 101 14.64 -5.85 7.12
N ASP A 102 14.31 -7.12 6.94
CA ASP A 102 15.29 -8.21 6.94
C ASP A 102 16.20 -8.09 5.71
N GLY A 103 17.52 -8.19 5.92
CA GLY A 103 18.50 -8.00 4.85
C GLY A 103 18.42 -9.05 3.73
N ASP A 104 17.89 -10.22 4.05
CA ASP A 104 17.77 -11.38 3.13
C ASP A 104 16.39 -11.44 2.44
N VAL A 105 15.49 -10.49 2.71
CA VAL A 105 14.15 -10.43 2.14
C VAL A 105 14.04 -9.21 1.24
N PRO A 106 13.78 -9.34 -0.07
CA PRO A 106 13.51 -8.20 -0.94
C PRO A 106 12.20 -7.50 -0.55
N LEU A 107 12.22 -6.18 -0.57
CA LEU A 107 11.07 -5.31 -0.34
C LEU A 107 10.72 -4.64 -1.66
N VAL A 108 9.60 -5.02 -2.29
CA VAL A 108 9.41 -4.78 -3.72
C VAL A 108 8.20 -3.90 -4.05
N VAL A 109 8.44 -2.88 -4.85
CA VAL A 109 7.44 -2.15 -5.64
C VAL A 109 7.78 -2.38 -7.12
N PRO A 110 6.97 -3.11 -7.88
CA PRO A 110 7.30 -3.53 -9.25
C PRO A 110 7.74 -2.40 -10.18
N GLU A 111 7.16 -1.22 -10.05
CA GLU A 111 7.49 -0.03 -10.86
C GLU A 111 8.86 0.59 -10.49
N ILE A 112 9.45 0.19 -9.36
CA ILE A 112 10.70 0.79 -8.84
C ILE A 112 11.86 -0.20 -8.91
N ASN A 113 11.69 -1.33 -8.23
CA ASN A 113 12.74 -2.34 -8.03
C ASN A 113 12.25 -3.76 -8.30
N GLY A 114 11.42 -3.95 -9.33
CA GLY A 114 10.84 -5.25 -9.68
C GLY A 114 11.88 -6.36 -9.87
N ASP A 115 13.10 -6.02 -10.30
CA ASP A 115 14.20 -6.97 -10.46
C ASP A 115 14.69 -7.60 -9.15
N ASP A 116 14.39 -6.97 -8.01
CA ASP A 116 14.79 -7.48 -6.69
C ASP A 116 14.11 -8.81 -6.35
N VAL A 117 12.99 -9.16 -7.00
CA VAL A 117 12.37 -10.48 -6.84
C VAL A 117 13.33 -11.64 -7.15
N LYS A 118 14.38 -11.39 -7.96
CA LYS A 118 15.33 -12.43 -8.42
C LYS A 118 16.24 -12.99 -7.32
N TRP A 119 16.47 -12.21 -6.26
CA TRP A 119 17.35 -12.64 -5.16
C TRP A 119 16.58 -13.09 -3.90
N ASN A 120 15.25 -13.26 -3.98
CA ASN A 120 14.47 -13.76 -2.85
C ASN A 120 14.94 -15.17 -2.41
N LYS A 121 14.80 -15.44 -1.14
CA LYS A 121 15.08 -16.75 -0.52
C LYS A 121 13.81 -17.45 -0.05
N GLY A 122 12.71 -17.27 -0.78
CA GLY A 122 11.41 -17.84 -0.48
C GLY A 122 10.39 -16.83 0.05
N ILE A 123 10.82 -15.69 0.62
CA ILE A 123 9.93 -14.60 1.05
C ILE A 123 10.26 -13.32 0.28
N ILE A 124 9.23 -12.62 -0.18
CA ILE A 124 9.28 -11.27 -0.74
C ILE A 124 8.33 -10.42 0.08
N ALA A 125 8.80 -9.31 0.62
CA ALA A 125 7.97 -8.41 1.39
C ALA A 125 7.27 -7.37 0.48
N ASN A 126 5.99 -7.16 0.74
CA ASN A 126 5.20 -6.08 0.17
C ASN A 126 5.28 -4.86 1.11
N PRO A 127 5.63 -3.66 0.60
CA PRO A 127 5.85 -2.50 1.46
C PRO A 127 4.60 -1.97 2.17
N ASN A 128 4.81 -1.00 3.05
CA ASN A 128 3.75 -0.22 3.66
C ASN A 128 2.95 0.56 2.59
N CYS A 129 1.64 0.69 2.81
CA CYS A 129 0.73 1.30 1.84
C CYS A 129 1.07 2.76 1.52
N ALA A 130 1.35 3.58 2.55
CA ALA A 130 1.76 4.96 2.34
C ALA A 130 3.14 5.02 1.63
N THR A 131 4.06 4.13 1.98
CA THR A 131 5.34 4.03 1.28
C THR A 131 5.16 3.76 -0.21
N ILE A 132 4.30 2.80 -0.60
CA ILE A 132 4.04 2.51 -2.02
C ILE A 132 3.43 3.73 -2.71
N ILE A 133 2.40 4.35 -2.10
CA ILE A 133 1.67 5.49 -2.68
C ILE A 133 2.60 6.69 -2.88
N GLY A 134 3.48 6.97 -1.93
CA GLY A 134 4.43 8.08 -2.03
C GLY A 134 5.59 7.82 -2.98
N LEU A 135 6.10 6.58 -3.05
CA LEU A 135 7.29 6.27 -3.85
C LEU A 135 7.01 6.06 -5.34
N VAL A 136 5.85 5.51 -5.71
CA VAL A 136 5.51 5.27 -7.12
C VAL A 136 5.61 6.56 -7.96
N PRO A 137 5.03 7.71 -7.57
CA PRO A 137 5.23 8.97 -8.30
C PRO A 137 6.60 9.62 -8.05
N THR A 138 7.27 9.33 -6.93
CA THR A 138 8.58 9.90 -6.62
C THR A 138 9.69 9.30 -7.48
N TRP A 139 9.60 8.01 -7.79
CA TRP A 139 10.63 7.28 -8.52
C TRP A 139 10.96 7.83 -9.91
N PRO A 140 9.99 8.07 -10.81
CA PRO A 140 10.28 8.64 -12.13
C PRO A 140 10.92 10.03 -12.03
N LEU A 141 10.56 10.84 -11.05
CA LEU A 141 11.18 12.13 -10.79
C LEU A 141 12.63 11.98 -10.27
N HIS A 142 12.87 10.95 -9.42
CA HIS A 142 14.23 10.62 -8.99
C HIS A 142 15.14 10.25 -10.16
N GLN A 143 14.67 9.43 -11.08
CA GLN A 143 15.45 9.02 -12.26
C GLN A 143 15.90 10.22 -13.10
N VAL A 144 15.08 11.26 -13.21
CA VAL A 144 15.39 12.47 -13.98
C VAL A 144 16.26 13.45 -13.20
N ALA A 145 15.97 13.70 -11.92
CA ALA A 145 16.57 14.83 -11.20
C ALA A 145 17.33 14.45 -9.91
N GLY A 146 17.24 13.21 -9.45
CA GLY A 146 17.91 12.74 -8.23
C GLY A 146 17.28 13.30 -6.96
N VAL A 147 16.30 12.61 -6.39
CA VAL A 147 15.69 13.00 -5.11
C VAL A 147 16.68 12.80 -3.97
N GLN A 148 16.91 13.84 -3.17
CA GLN A 148 17.77 13.84 -1.99
C GLN A 148 16.98 13.87 -0.68
N ARG A 149 15.82 14.55 -0.70
CA ARG A 149 14.99 14.75 0.49
C ARG A 149 13.52 14.76 0.12
N MET A 150 12.72 14.17 1.01
CA MET A 150 11.25 14.18 0.96
C MET A 150 10.70 14.79 2.25
N ILE A 151 9.74 15.69 2.14
CA ILE A 151 8.88 16.13 3.24
C ILE A 151 7.49 15.66 2.89
N VAL A 152 6.89 14.84 3.75
CA VAL A 152 5.62 14.16 3.49
C VAL A 152 4.65 14.40 4.64
N SER A 153 3.43 14.79 4.30
CA SER A 153 2.29 14.72 5.20
C SER A 153 1.27 13.78 4.59
N THR A 154 0.93 12.71 5.31
CA THR A 154 -0.08 11.75 4.85
C THR A 154 -1.44 12.06 5.46
N TYR A 155 -2.49 11.76 4.70
CA TYR A 155 -3.90 11.84 5.09
C TYR A 155 -4.48 10.44 4.86
N GLN A 156 -4.35 9.59 5.90
CA GLN A 156 -4.61 8.16 5.77
C GLN A 156 -6.04 7.80 6.16
N ALA A 157 -6.73 7.12 5.26
CA ALA A 157 -8.12 6.67 5.43
C ALA A 157 -8.28 5.61 6.53
N ALA A 158 -9.49 5.49 7.06
CA ALA A 158 -9.87 4.54 8.11
C ALA A 158 -9.58 3.08 7.73
N SER A 159 -9.71 2.75 6.45
CA SER A 159 -9.45 1.41 5.91
C SER A 159 -8.01 0.91 6.10
N GLY A 160 -7.04 1.81 6.35
CA GLY A 160 -5.69 1.43 6.76
C GLY A 160 -5.62 0.69 8.11
N ALA A 161 -6.66 0.83 8.95
CA ALA A 161 -6.89 0.02 10.16
C ALA A 161 -7.77 -1.22 9.89
N GLY A 162 -7.96 -1.59 8.62
CA GLY A 162 -8.77 -2.72 8.20
C GLY A 162 -10.28 -2.54 8.39
N VAL A 163 -11.02 -3.63 8.31
CA VAL A 163 -12.49 -3.64 8.48
C VAL A 163 -12.94 -3.00 9.81
N PRO A 164 -12.28 -3.22 10.96
CA PRO A 164 -12.65 -2.56 12.20
C PRO A 164 -12.63 -1.04 12.11
N GLY A 165 -11.58 -0.45 11.51
CA GLY A 165 -11.48 1.00 11.37
C GLY A 165 -12.57 1.60 10.48
N MET A 166 -12.91 0.95 9.37
CA MET A 166 -14.01 1.40 8.51
C MET A 166 -15.36 1.37 9.26
N ARG A 167 -15.67 0.25 9.92
CA ARG A 167 -16.93 0.11 10.68
C ARG A 167 -17.05 1.11 11.83
N GLU A 168 -15.95 1.40 12.51
CA GLU A 168 -15.94 2.40 13.57
C GLU A 168 -16.26 3.78 13.01
N LEU A 169 -15.62 4.20 11.92
CA LEU A 169 -15.91 5.49 11.29
C LEU A 169 -17.36 5.57 10.78
N GLU A 170 -17.86 4.52 10.13
CA GLU A 170 -19.26 4.44 9.67
C GLU A 170 -20.24 4.56 10.81
N ALA A 171 -20.00 3.86 11.93
CA ALA A 171 -20.84 3.93 13.12
C ALA A 171 -20.85 5.33 13.76
N GLN A 172 -19.67 5.99 13.81
CA GLN A 172 -19.53 7.35 14.32
C GLN A 172 -20.28 8.36 13.43
N ILE A 173 -20.15 8.25 12.09
CA ILE A 173 -20.87 9.10 11.13
C ILE A 173 -22.37 8.89 11.26
N ALA A 174 -22.85 7.66 11.41
CA ALA A 174 -24.27 7.35 11.56
C ALA A 174 -24.84 7.93 12.88
N ALA A 175 -24.11 7.80 13.99
CA ALA A 175 -24.50 8.39 15.27
C ALA A 175 -24.59 9.92 15.19
N MET A 176 -23.61 10.58 14.58
CA MET A 176 -23.64 12.03 14.35
C MET A 176 -24.85 12.45 13.52
N GLY A 177 -25.16 11.75 12.44
CA GLY A 177 -26.29 12.05 11.57
C GLY A 177 -27.64 11.94 12.26
N LYS A 178 -27.75 11.10 13.30
CA LYS A 178 -28.98 10.89 14.09
C LYS A 178 -29.02 11.72 15.37
N GLY A 179 -27.94 12.40 15.75
CA GLY A 179 -27.83 13.08 17.05
C GLY A 179 -27.73 12.10 18.22
N GLU A 180 -27.27 10.87 18.00
CA GLU A 180 -27.08 9.85 19.00
C GLU A 180 -25.72 10.00 19.73
N PRO A 181 -25.53 9.43 20.91
CA PRO A 181 -24.23 9.40 21.57
C PRO A 181 -23.16 8.75 20.69
N MET A 182 -21.96 9.35 20.68
CA MET A 182 -20.83 8.85 19.90
C MET A 182 -20.38 7.49 20.45
N PRO A 183 -20.20 6.45 19.60
CA PRO A 183 -19.59 5.20 20.00
C PRO A 183 -18.17 5.40 20.55
N GLU A 184 -17.81 4.68 21.61
CA GLU A 184 -16.45 4.69 22.14
C GLU A 184 -15.45 4.16 21.09
N PRO A 185 -14.31 4.85 20.88
CA PRO A 185 -13.27 4.41 19.97
C PRO A 185 -12.67 3.06 20.39
N SER A 186 -12.43 2.18 19.44
CA SER A 186 -11.82 0.86 19.64
C SER A 186 -10.70 0.54 18.65
N ALA A 187 -10.84 0.99 17.41
CA ALA A 187 -9.82 0.83 16.36
C ALA A 187 -8.84 2.01 16.32
N PHE A 188 -9.25 3.18 16.81
CA PHE A 188 -8.45 4.40 16.83
C PHE A 188 -8.23 4.91 18.26
N ALA A 189 -7.20 5.74 18.45
CA ALA A 189 -6.87 6.33 19.75
C ALA A 189 -7.91 7.35 20.26
N ALA A 190 -8.76 7.86 19.36
CA ALA A 190 -9.82 8.82 19.64
C ALA A 190 -10.92 8.72 18.59
N GLN A 191 -12.04 9.40 18.82
CA GLN A 191 -13.08 9.60 17.80
C GLN A 191 -12.43 10.11 16.49
N LEU A 192 -12.79 9.49 15.36
CA LEU A 192 -12.29 9.89 14.05
C LEU A 192 -13.28 10.77 13.27
N ALA A 193 -14.60 10.51 13.35
CA ALA A 193 -15.60 11.34 12.69
C ALA A 193 -15.49 12.80 13.13
N SER A 194 -15.38 13.71 12.17
CA SER A 194 -15.13 15.15 12.37
C SER A 194 -13.84 15.47 13.14
N ASN A 195 -12.82 14.64 13.05
CA ASN A 195 -11.54 14.82 13.74
C ASN A 195 -10.35 14.38 12.87
N LEU A 196 -9.14 14.79 13.29
CA LEU A 196 -7.86 14.33 12.74
C LEU A 196 -7.03 13.72 13.90
N ILE A 197 -6.42 12.56 13.66
CA ILE A 197 -5.56 11.92 14.67
C ILE A 197 -4.13 11.92 14.13
N PRO A 198 -3.23 12.79 14.63
CA PRO A 198 -1.86 12.94 14.13
C PRO A 198 -0.93 11.88 14.72
N GLN A 199 -1.38 10.65 14.76
CA GLN A 199 -0.63 9.50 15.25
C GLN A 199 -1.13 8.22 14.60
N ILE A 200 -0.26 7.52 13.88
CA ILE A 200 -0.51 6.18 13.35
C ILE A 200 0.62 5.26 13.82
N GLY A 201 0.26 4.21 14.55
CA GLY A 201 1.22 3.35 15.24
C GLY A 201 1.79 3.97 16.52
N GLY A 202 2.67 3.26 17.19
CA GLY A 202 3.31 3.69 18.44
C GLY A 202 4.52 4.60 18.19
N PHE A 203 4.81 5.49 19.15
CA PHE A 203 6.02 6.32 19.13
C PHE A 203 7.29 5.45 19.19
N LYS A 204 8.30 5.83 18.42
CA LYS A 204 9.59 5.13 18.29
C LYS A 204 10.75 6.07 18.55
N TYR A 205 11.34 6.63 17.50
CA TYR A 205 12.57 7.43 17.56
C TYR A 205 12.25 8.91 17.56
N GLU A 206 12.81 9.68 18.50
CA GLU A 206 12.73 11.17 18.55
C GLU A 206 11.30 11.74 18.36
N GLY A 207 10.27 11.01 18.86
CA GLY A 207 8.89 11.42 18.73
C GLY A 207 8.21 11.03 17.42
N PHE A 208 8.91 10.41 16.48
CA PHE A 208 8.32 9.82 15.29
C PHE A 208 7.55 8.54 15.64
N THR A 209 6.43 8.32 14.97
CA THR A 209 5.69 7.06 15.07
C THR A 209 6.30 5.96 14.20
N SER A 210 5.91 4.72 14.46
CA SER A 210 6.34 3.58 13.63
C SER A 210 5.93 3.74 12.17
N GLU A 211 4.77 4.34 11.89
CA GLU A 211 4.29 4.60 10.53
C GLU A 211 5.18 5.60 9.79
N GLU A 212 5.52 6.71 10.44
CA GLU A 212 6.37 7.76 9.89
C GLU A 212 7.78 7.27 9.55
N MET A 213 8.34 6.39 10.39
CA MET A 213 9.66 5.81 10.15
C MET A 213 9.68 4.82 8.97
N LYS A 214 8.54 4.22 8.63
CA LYS A 214 8.46 3.28 7.49
C LYS A 214 8.81 3.97 6.18
N LEU A 215 8.26 5.15 5.91
CA LEU A 215 8.51 5.84 4.65
C LEU A 215 10.01 6.09 4.40
N GLN A 216 10.77 6.45 5.44
CA GLN A 216 12.21 6.59 5.31
C GLN A 216 12.93 5.25 5.15
N ASN A 217 12.68 4.30 6.06
CA ASN A 217 13.44 3.05 6.11
C ASN A 217 13.14 2.16 4.91
N GLU A 218 11.87 1.97 4.60
CA GLU A 218 11.42 1.20 3.44
C GLU A 218 11.80 1.93 2.14
N GLY A 219 11.64 3.27 2.07
CA GLY A 219 12.01 4.07 0.91
C GLY A 219 13.50 3.96 0.55
N ARG A 220 14.38 3.98 1.53
CA ARG A 220 15.83 3.74 1.34
C ARG A 220 16.11 2.37 0.73
N LYS A 221 15.41 1.34 1.22
CA LYS A 221 15.58 -0.04 0.76
C LYS A 221 15.04 -0.23 -0.65
N ILE A 222 13.83 0.24 -0.93
CA ILE A 222 13.16 0.08 -2.23
C ILE A 222 13.84 0.85 -3.34
N MET A 223 14.23 2.11 -3.08
CA MET A 223 14.88 2.96 -4.08
C MET A 223 16.39 2.74 -4.17
N HIS A 224 16.98 1.87 -3.33
CA HIS A 224 18.43 1.69 -3.20
C HIS A 224 19.19 3.00 -2.90
N LEU A 225 18.57 3.87 -2.09
CA LEU A 225 19.10 5.18 -1.71
C LEU A 225 19.32 5.24 -0.18
N PRO A 226 20.44 4.71 0.34
CA PRO A 226 20.69 4.66 1.79
C PRO A 226 20.73 6.04 2.44
N GLU A 227 21.07 7.09 1.67
CA GLU A 227 21.17 8.47 2.15
C GLU A 227 19.88 9.29 1.95
N LEU A 228 18.79 8.68 1.46
CA LEU A 228 17.51 9.38 1.32
C LEU A 228 17.04 9.92 2.67
N ARG A 229 16.76 11.22 2.72
CA ARG A 229 16.28 11.93 3.91
C ARG A 229 14.77 12.12 3.81
N VAL A 230 14.02 11.56 4.74
CA VAL A 230 12.56 11.70 4.76
C VAL A 230 12.11 12.27 6.11
N ASN A 231 11.30 13.31 6.07
CA ASN A 231 10.54 13.79 7.22
C ASN A 231 9.06 13.58 6.94
N CYS A 232 8.41 12.72 7.72
CA CYS A 232 7.03 12.34 7.51
C CYS A 232 6.17 12.64 8.75
N THR A 233 4.95 13.14 8.52
CA THR A 233 3.89 13.21 9.53
C THR A 233 2.70 12.42 9.03
N CYS A 234 2.27 11.40 9.78
CA CYS A 234 1.17 10.54 9.41
C CYS A 234 -0.09 10.88 10.20
N VAL A 235 -1.16 11.23 9.48
CA VAL A 235 -2.43 11.66 10.07
C VAL A 235 -3.56 10.74 9.62
N ARG A 236 -4.32 10.18 10.57
CA ARG A 236 -5.58 9.49 10.30
C ARG A 236 -6.67 10.53 10.07
N VAL A 237 -7.40 10.41 8.96
CA VAL A 237 -8.46 11.33 8.55
C VAL A 237 -9.81 10.61 8.42
N PRO A 238 -10.95 11.31 8.54
CA PRO A 238 -12.29 10.72 8.48
C PRO A 238 -12.73 10.42 7.02
N VAL A 239 -11.89 9.69 6.32
CA VAL A 239 -12.11 9.18 4.96
C VAL A 239 -12.14 7.66 5.04
N LEU A 240 -13.12 7.02 4.40
CA LEU A 240 -13.27 5.56 4.49
C LEU A 240 -12.16 4.81 3.79
N ARG A 241 -11.82 5.18 2.54
CA ARG A 241 -10.89 4.47 1.67
C ARG A 241 -10.05 5.45 0.84
N SER A 242 -8.87 5.05 0.39
CA SER A 242 -7.83 5.82 -0.28
C SER A 242 -7.05 6.77 0.63
N HIS A 243 -5.73 6.60 0.62
CA HIS A 243 -4.81 7.54 1.27
C HIS A 243 -4.48 8.69 0.34
N SER A 244 -4.19 9.84 0.93
CA SER A 244 -3.65 10.98 0.22
C SER A 244 -2.36 11.45 0.86
N GLU A 245 -1.47 12.06 0.07
CA GLU A 245 -0.20 12.56 0.57
C GLU A 245 0.15 13.90 -0.08
N SER A 246 0.63 14.83 0.73
CA SER A 246 1.30 16.04 0.27
C SER A 246 2.80 15.81 0.35
N ILE A 247 3.46 15.81 -0.79
CA ILE A 247 4.88 15.47 -0.90
C ILE A 247 5.65 16.64 -1.47
N THR A 248 6.70 17.07 -0.77
CA THR A 248 7.69 18.04 -1.26
C THR A 248 9.01 17.31 -1.47
N LEU A 249 9.54 17.37 -2.68
CA LEU A 249 10.81 16.77 -3.08
C LEU A 249 11.88 17.85 -3.27
N GLU A 250 13.07 17.56 -2.77
CA GLU A 250 14.30 18.31 -3.03
C GLU A 250 15.22 17.44 -3.91
N PHE A 251 15.68 18.03 -5.02
CA PHE A 251 16.44 17.34 -6.05
C PHE A 251 17.91 17.75 -6.09
N GLU A 252 18.74 16.85 -6.59
CA GLU A 252 20.15 17.10 -6.87
C GLU A 252 20.34 18.02 -8.08
N ARG A 253 19.53 17.80 -9.13
CA ARG A 253 19.56 18.52 -10.40
C ARG A 253 18.31 19.36 -10.58
N ASP A 254 18.45 20.41 -11.38
CA ASP A 254 17.32 21.24 -11.77
C ASP A 254 16.32 20.44 -12.63
N ILE A 255 15.03 20.69 -12.41
CA ILE A 255 13.92 20.08 -13.15
C ILE A 255 12.83 21.11 -13.37
N THR A 256 12.24 21.21 -14.57
CA THR A 256 11.10 22.10 -14.80
C THR A 256 9.77 21.43 -14.37
N LEU A 257 8.73 22.22 -14.17
CA LEU A 257 7.39 21.65 -13.89
C LEU A 257 6.85 20.89 -15.11
N GLU A 258 7.16 21.37 -16.30
CA GLU A 258 6.78 20.76 -17.57
C GLU A 258 7.43 19.38 -17.69
N GLN A 259 8.75 19.29 -17.50
CA GLN A 259 9.47 18.01 -17.49
C GLN A 259 8.90 17.05 -16.45
N ALA A 260 8.61 17.54 -15.24
CA ALA A 260 8.04 16.69 -14.18
C ALA A 260 6.64 16.17 -14.55
N ARG A 261 5.80 16.99 -15.20
CA ARG A 261 4.49 16.56 -15.72
C ARG A 261 4.60 15.53 -16.81
N GLU A 262 5.48 15.77 -17.80
CA GLU A 262 5.73 14.83 -18.90
C GLU A 262 6.17 13.46 -18.38
N VAL A 263 7.10 13.46 -17.43
CA VAL A 263 7.60 12.24 -16.78
C VAL A 263 6.48 11.49 -16.07
N LEU A 264 5.68 12.19 -15.26
CA LEU A 264 4.58 11.57 -14.50
C LEU A 264 3.42 11.12 -15.39
N ALA A 265 3.13 11.84 -16.47
CA ALA A 265 2.08 11.47 -17.43
C ALA A 265 2.36 10.13 -18.14
N SER A 266 3.64 9.75 -18.27
CA SER A 266 4.07 8.51 -18.92
C SER A 266 4.53 7.43 -17.92
N ALA A 267 4.56 7.73 -16.63
CA ALA A 267 5.10 6.82 -15.62
C ALA A 267 4.16 5.63 -15.35
N PRO A 268 4.69 4.39 -15.30
CA PRO A 268 3.90 3.23 -14.88
C PRO A 268 3.31 3.42 -13.48
N GLY A 269 2.07 2.99 -13.29
CA GLY A 269 1.39 3.07 -12.00
C GLY A 269 0.87 4.46 -11.61
N VAL A 270 1.09 5.49 -12.45
CA VAL A 270 0.69 6.87 -12.21
C VAL A 270 -0.40 7.33 -13.18
N LYS A 271 -1.33 8.15 -12.69
CA LYS A 271 -2.25 8.95 -13.50
C LYS A 271 -2.10 10.42 -13.11
N LEU A 272 -1.72 11.26 -14.07
CA LEU A 272 -1.64 12.70 -13.85
C LEU A 272 -3.02 13.34 -14.00
N VAL A 273 -3.46 14.08 -12.95
CA VAL A 273 -4.71 14.86 -12.89
C VAL A 273 -4.36 16.23 -12.33
N ASP A 274 -3.98 17.17 -13.20
CA ASP A 274 -3.45 18.49 -12.80
C ASP A 274 -3.86 19.61 -13.79
N ASP A 275 -5.07 19.55 -14.32
CA ASP A 275 -5.64 20.64 -15.14
C ASP A 275 -6.28 21.70 -14.25
N ARG A 276 -5.55 22.79 -14.01
CA ARG A 276 -6.00 23.88 -13.12
C ARG A 276 -7.21 24.65 -13.64
N ASP A 277 -7.42 24.62 -14.94
CA ASP A 277 -8.46 25.39 -15.65
C ASP A 277 -9.70 24.54 -15.94
N ALA A 278 -9.66 23.24 -15.65
CA ALA A 278 -10.80 22.35 -15.82
C ALA A 278 -12.01 22.84 -15.02
N ALA A 279 -13.17 22.73 -15.61
CA ALA A 279 -14.44 23.11 -14.96
C ALA A 279 -14.78 22.15 -13.82
N ASP A 280 -14.51 20.85 -14.02
CA ASP A 280 -14.75 19.82 -13.02
C ASP A 280 -13.57 19.70 -12.04
N ALA A 281 -13.87 19.59 -10.75
CA ALA A 281 -12.88 19.39 -9.71
C ALA A 281 -12.14 18.03 -9.85
N HIS A 282 -12.82 17.02 -10.39
CA HIS A 282 -12.26 15.68 -10.62
C HIS A 282 -11.13 15.66 -11.69
N ASP A 283 -11.10 16.66 -12.57
CA ASP A 283 -10.03 16.84 -13.56
C ASP A 283 -8.91 17.78 -13.07
N ARG A 284 -9.19 18.60 -12.03
CA ARG A 284 -8.23 19.57 -11.49
C ARG A 284 -7.23 18.97 -10.52
N PHE A 285 -7.65 18.00 -9.72
CA PHE A 285 -6.81 17.38 -8.69
C PHE A 285 -7.38 16.04 -8.23
N PRO A 286 -6.53 15.07 -7.85
CA PRO A 286 -6.98 13.79 -7.34
C PRO A 286 -7.61 13.90 -5.96
N MET A 287 -8.68 13.13 -5.73
CA MET A 287 -9.36 13.00 -4.45
C MET A 287 -9.52 11.53 -4.06
N PRO A 288 -9.63 11.21 -2.75
CA PRO A 288 -9.86 9.83 -2.29
C PRO A 288 -11.07 9.16 -2.92
N ILE A 289 -12.14 9.90 -3.18
CA ILE A 289 -13.36 9.38 -3.79
C ILE A 289 -13.13 8.86 -5.22
N ASP A 290 -12.20 9.47 -5.95
CA ASP A 290 -11.88 9.11 -7.34
C ASP A 290 -10.94 7.92 -7.43
N THR A 291 -10.08 7.76 -6.42
CA THR A 291 -9.03 6.75 -6.40
C THR A 291 -9.40 5.50 -5.63
N SER A 292 -10.51 5.52 -4.90
CA SER A 292 -11.04 4.33 -4.25
C SER A 292 -11.39 3.28 -5.29
N ASP A 293 -10.91 2.06 -5.05
CA ASP A 293 -11.06 0.92 -5.94
C ASP A 293 -10.33 1.05 -7.30
N GLN A 294 -9.29 1.89 -7.34
CA GLN A 294 -8.41 2.05 -8.51
C GLN A 294 -6.98 1.57 -8.24
N ASP A 295 -6.33 1.05 -9.28
CA ASP A 295 -4.94 0.55 -9.18
C ASP A 295 -3.88 1.63 -9.34
N LEU A 296 -4.20 2.76 -9.99
CA LEU A 296 -3.23 3.81 -10.27
C LEU A 296 -3.14 4.79 -9.09
N ILE A 297 -1.95 5.32 -8.88
CA ILE A 297 -1.72 6.47 -8.01
C ILE A 297 -1.96 7.74 -8.83
N TRP A 298 -2.96 8.51 -8.43
CA TRP A 298 -3.28 9.76 -9.10
C TRP A 298 -2.48 10.91 -8.50
N VAL A 299 -1.88 11.72 -9.36
CA VAL A 299 -0.99 12.83 -8.99
C VAL A 299 -1.52 14.14 -9.56
N GLY A 300 -1.47 15.20 -8.76
CA GLY A 300 -1.85 16.53 -9.20
C GLY A 300 -1.36 17.62 -8.25
N ARG A 301 -1.88 18.83 -8.39
CA ARG A 301 -1.47 19.99 -7.59
C ARG A 301 0.03 20.25 -7.66
N MET A 302 0.65 19.95 -8.81
CA MET A 302 2.08 20.13 -9.02
C MET A 302 2.46 21.61 -9.04
N ARG A 303 3.46 21.96 -8.26
CA ARG A 303 3.95 23.33 -8.11
C ARG A 303 5.40 23.37 -7.65
N ARG A 304 6.06 24.50 -7.86
CA ARG A 304 7.38 24.75 -7.28
C ARG A 304 7.33 24.80 -5.76
N ASP A 305 8.35 24.26 -5.14
CA ASP A 305 8.62 24.56 -3.73
C ASP A 305 9.32 25.93 -3.65
N ILE A 306 8.54 26.96 -3.38
CA ILE A 306 9.04 28.34 -3.26
C ILE A 306 9.82 28.59 -1.96
N SER A 307 9.83 27.62 -1.04
CA SER A 307 10.61 27.69 0.20
C SER A 307 12.04 27.13 0.04
N ASN A 308 12.30 26.42 -1.07
CA ASN A 308 13.63 25.91 -1.36
C ASN A 308 14.59 27.06 -1.75
N SER A 309 15.79 27.06 -1.22
CA SER A 309 16.83 28.05 -1.56
C SER A 309 17.19 28.06 -3.04
N ASN A 310 17.03 26.92 -3.72
CA ASN A 310 17.07 26.81 -5.17
C ASN A 310 15.73 26.31 -5.70
N VAL A 311 14.86 27.23 -6.10
CA VAL A 311 13.48 26.94 -6.53
C VAL A 311 13.42 25.97 -7.74
N SER A 312 14.48 25.91 -8.56
CA SER A 312 14.54 24.94 -9.68
C SER A 312 14.71 23.48 -9.23
N ARG A 313 15.07 23.25 -7.96
CA ARG A 313 15.31 21.95 -7.35
C ARG A 313 14.24 21.50 -6.36
N GLY A 314 13.13 22.20 -6.30
CA GLY A 314 12.02 21.87 -5.40
C GLY A 314 10.70 21.72 -6.13
N ILE A 315 10.00 20.60 -5.93
CA ILE A 315 8.63 20.38 -6.41
C ILE A 315 7.78 19.84 -5.28
N THR A 316 6.58 20.38 -5.17
CA THR A 316 5.53 19.86 -4.29
C THR A 316 4.38 19.36 -5.16
N PHE A 317 3.85 18.19 -4.82
CA PHE A 317 2.64 17.63 -5.43
C PHE A 317 1.73 17.00 -4.39
N TRP A 318 0.52 16.68 -4.83
CA TRP A 318 -0.46 15.92 -4.08
C TRP A 318 -0.70 14.61 -4.81
N CYS A 319 -0.79 13.49 -4.09
CA CYS A 319 -1.20 12.23 -4.67
C CYS A 319 -2.26 11.54 -3.82
N CYS A 320 -3.04 10.70 -4.49
CA CYS A 320 -4.03 9.82 -3.86
C CYS A 320 -3.88 8.40 -4.44
N GLY A 321 -4.08 7.40 -3.60
CA GLY A 321 -4.07 6.01 -4.04
C GLY A 321 -4.82 5.10 -3.07
N ASP A 322 -5.39 4.03 -3.61
CA ASP A 322 -6.10 3.05 -2.81
C ASP A 322 -5.11 2.15 -2.06
N GLN A 323 -5.09 2.29 -0.73
CA GLN A 323 -4.16 1.55 0.12
C GLN A 323 -4.48 0.06 0.25
N ILE A 324 -5.72 -0.38 -0.10
CA ILE A 324 -6.07 -1.80 -0.11
C ILE A 324 -5.68 -2.43 -1.46
N ARG A 325 -5.78 -1.65 -2.57
CA ARG A 325 -5.38 -2.08 -3.92
C ARG A 325 -3.87 -1.85 -4.14
N LYS A 326 -3.48 -0.74 -4.78
CA LYS A 326 -2.05 -0.49 -5.09
C LYS A 326 -1.19 -0.48 -3.83
N GLY A 327 -1.68 0.05 -2.73
CA GLY A 327 -0.97 0.05 -1.45
C GLY A 327 -0.78 -1.34 -0.80
N ALA A 328 -1.46 -2.38 -1.30
CA ALA A 328 -1.39 -3.73 -0.73
C ALA A 328 -1.62 -4.83 -1.77
N ALA A 329 -2.88 -5.19 -2.04
CA ALA A 329 -3.26 -6.38 -2.81
C ALA A 329 -2.76 -6.33 -4.26
N THR A 330 -2.98 -5.21 -4.96
CA THR A 330 -2.51 -5.06 -6.35
C THR A 330 -0.99 -5.15 -6.44
N ASN A 331 -0.26 -4.49 -5.53
CA ASN A 331 1.21 -4.56 -5.52
C ASN A 331 1.69 -6.00 -5.27
N ALA A 332 1.06 -6.73 -4.34
CA ALA A 332 1.41 -8.13 -4.07
C ALA A 332 1.13 -9.03 -5.28
N VAL A 333 -0.01 -8.86 -5.97
CA VAL A 333 -0.33 -9.63 -7.18
C VAL A 333 0.62 -9.25 -8.34
N GLN A 334 0.99 -7.98 -8.48
CA GLN A 334 2.00 -7.56 -9.45
C GLN A 334 3.38 -8.19 -9.16
N ILE A 335 3.79 -8.30 -7.88
CA ILE A 335 5.00 -9.05 -7.50
C ILE A 335 4.87 -10.52 -7.93
N ALA A 336 3.72 -11.15 -7.67
CA ALA A 336 3.47 -12.52 -8.11
C ALA A 336 3.57 -12.66 -9.64
N GLN A 337 3.09 -11.68 -10.41
CA GLN A 337 3.20 -11.66 -11.87
C GLN A 337 4.66 -11.61 -12.37
N LEU A 338 5.60 -11.04 -11.60
CA LEU A 338 7.03 -11.06 -11.93
C LEU A 338 7.67 -12.45 -11.75
N LEU A 339 7.04 -13.34 -10.96
CA LEU A 339 7.53 -14.70 -10.70
C LEU A 339 7.02 -15.72 -11.72
N VAL A 340 5.93 -15.40 -12.41
CA VAL A 340 5.30 -16.32 -13.37
C VAL A 340 5.78 -16.02 -14.81
N LYS A 341 5.95 -17.09 -15.60
CA LYS A 341 6.45 -17.01 -16.98
C LYS A 341 5.35 -17.30 -18.00
#